data_7fc6b5bd11b29a82ddcab41a29bdca2a
#
_entry.id   7fc6b5bd11b29a82ddcab41a29bdca2a
#
_cell.length_a   1.000
_cell.length_b   1.000
_cell.length_c   1.000
_cell.angle_alpha   90.00
_cell.angle_beta   90.00
_cell.angle_gamma   90.00
#
_symmetry.space_group_name_H-M   'P 1'
#
loop_
_entity.id
_entity.type
_entity.pdbx_description
1 polymer ?
#
loop_
_entity_poly.entity_id
_entity_poly.type
_entity_poly.pdbx_seq_one_letter_code
_entity_poly.pdbx_strand_id
1 'polypeptide(L)' 'IPNSDNFSADGKVYYKINEIHIELYTDCKDLSAEQQVETVLDEHGIFYEKNEVWIESENLYEVLYTFEMEVN' A
#
# COMPACT_ATOMS: atom_id res chain seq x y z
N ILE A 1 2.98 -7.24 27.08
CA ILE A 1 2.91 -6.82 26.99
C ILE A 1 3.21 -6.28 26.86
N PRO A 2 3.17 -6.18 26.91
CA PRO A 2 3.08 -5.56 26.89
C PRO A 2 2.79 -4.91 26.68
N ASN A 3 2.58 -4.69 26.70
CA ASN A 3 1.96 -4.20 26.74
C ASN A 3 1.35 -3.98 26.21
N SER A 4 1.47 -4.24 25.80
CA SER A 4 0.52 -3.86 25.28
C SER A 4 -0.67 -4.13 25.63
N ASP A 5 -0.95 -4.59 26.07
CA ASP A 5 -2.07 -4.78 26.65
C ASP A 5 -2.76 -3.75 27.29
N ASN A 6 -2.28 -2.86 27.38
CA ASN A 6 -2.85 -1.87 28.25
C ASN A 6 -4.03 -1.19 27.67
N PHE A 7 -4.18 -1.09 26.39
CA PHE A 7 -5.34 -0.42 25.86
C PHE A 7 -6.59 -1.26 25.97
N SER A 8 -6.45 -2.53 26.16
CA SER A 8 -7.62 -3.37 26.37
C SER A 8 -8.12 -3.27 27.80
N ALA A 9 -7.40 -2.60 28.66
CA ALA A 9 -7.78 -2.52 30.06
C ALA A 9 -9.09 -1.78 30.24
N ASP A 10 -9.48 -0.92 29.34
CA ASP A 10 -10.76 -0.23 29.46
C ASP A 10 -11.86 -0.92 28.67
N GLY A 11 -11.59 -2.11 28.17
CA GLY A 11 -12.60 -2.90 27.51
C GLY A 11 -12.85 -2.53 26.05
N LYS A 12 -12.02 -1.70 25.50
CA LYS A 12 -12.19 -1.27 24.13
C LYS A 12 -11.36 -2.10 23.18
N VAL A 13 -11.85 -2.22 21.97
CA VAL A 13 -11.14 -2.91 20.91
C VAL A 13 -10.55 -1.85 19.98
N TYR A 14 -9.27 -1.93 19.76
CA TYR A 14 -8.58 -0.99 18.89
C TYR A 14 -8.15 -1.70 17.63
N TYR A 15 -8.27 -1.00 16.52
CA TYR A 15 -7.82 -1.51 15.23
C TYR A 15 -6.53 -0.80 14.86
N LYS A 16 -5.60 -1.56 14.34
CA LYS A 16 -4.37 -1.00 13.82
C LYS A 16 -4.54 -0.77 12.33
N ILE A 17 -4.08 0.38 11.89
CA ILE A 17 -4.12 0.72 10.48
C ILE A 17 -2.69 0.87 10.03
N ASN A 18 -2.28 0.03 9.10
CA ASN A 18 -0.95 0.07 8.52
C ASN A 18 -1.01 0.69 7.14
N GLU A 19 -0.11 1.62 6.90
CA GLU A 19 0.03 2.18 5.57
C GLU A 19 0.96 1.30 4.77
N ILE A 20 0.50 0.88 3.61
CA ILE A 20 1.24 -0.04 2.74
C ILE A 20 1.63 0.69 1.47
N HIS A 21 2.86 0.49 1.05
CA HIS A 21 3.36 1.06 -0.19
C HIS A 21 3.81 -0.07 -1.10
N ILE A 22 3.34 -0.04 -2.34
CA ILE A 22 3.81 -0.95 -3.38
C ILE A 22 4.50 -0.09 -4.43
N GLU A 23 5.77 -0.37 -4.67
CA GLU A 23 6.55 0.37 -5.65
C GLU A 23 6.80 -0.52 -6.84
N LEU A 24 6.34 -0.06 -8.00
CA LEU A 24 6.54 -0.78 -9.25
C LEU A 24 7.53 0.00 -10.10
N TYR A 25 8.65 -0.62 -10.39
CA TYR A 25 9.71 -0.01 -11.21
C TYR A 25 9.76 -0.67 -12.57
N THR A 26 9.75 0.12 -13.62
CA THR A 26 9.87 -0.40 -14.97
C THR A 26 10.77 0.52 -15.76
N ASP A 27 11.35 -0.01 -16.86
CA ASP A 27 12.19 0.80 -17.72
C ASP A 27 11.38 1.91 -18.39
N CYS A 28 10.13 1.64 -18.66
CA CYS A 28 9.24 2.61 -19.27
C CYS A 28 7.83 2.35 -18.77
N LYS A 29 6.91 3.22 -19.13
CA LYS A 29 5.51 3.06 -18.75
C LYS A 29 5.02 1.70 -19.20
N ASP A 30 4.52 0.90 -18.27
CA ASP A 30 4.08 -0.46 -18.55
C ASP A 30 2.68 -0.65 -18.00
N LEU A 31 1.69 -0.44 -18.84
CA LEU A 31 0.29 -0.52 -18.42
C LEU A 31 -0.09 -1.94 -18.01
N SER A 32 0.51 -2.93 -18.64
CA SER A 32 0.20 -4.32 -18.30
C SER A 32 0.63 -4.65 -16.88
N ALA A 33 1.84 -4.21 -16.50
CA ALA A 33 2.32 -4.44 -15.15
C ALA A 33 1.48 -3.70 -14.14
N GLU A 34 1.10 -2.46 -14.44
CA GLU A 34 0.26 -1.68 -13.55
C GLU A 34 -1.10 -2.34 -13.38
N GLN A 35 -1.64 -2.85 -14.48
CA GLN A 35 -2.96 -3.47 -14.43
C GLN A 35 -2.95 -4.72 -13.55
N GLN A 36 -1.86 -5.47 -13.55
CA GLN A 36 -1.76 -6.65 -12.70
C GLN A 36 -1.84 -6.28 -11.22
N VAL A 37 -1.15 -5.22 -10.83
CA VAL A 37 -1.20 -4.76 -9.45
C VAL A 37 -2.60 -4.24 -9.12
N GLU A 38 -3.16 -3.44 -10.00
CA GLU A 38 -4.45 -2.81 -9.75
C GLU A 38 -5.57 -3.84 -9.69
N THR A 39 -5.47 -4.89 -10.50
CA THR A 39 -6.46 -5.95 -10.48
C THR A 39 -6.48 -6.66 -9.13
N VAL A 40 -5.30 -6.94 -8.58
CA VAL A 40 -5.23 -7.59 -7.27
C VAL A 40 -5.84 -6.70 -6.21
N LEU A 41 -5.52 -5.40 -6.23
CA LEU A 41 -6.06 -4.48 -5.25
C LEU A 41 -7.57 -4.36 -5.39
N ASP A 42 -8.07 -4.30 -6.62
CA ASP A 42 -9.50 -4.19 -6.87
C ASP A 42 -10.23 -5.45 -6.41
N GLU A 43 -9.65 -6.61 -6.64
CA GLU A 43 -10.27 -7.86 -6.23
C GLU A 43 -10.40 -7.97 -4.73
N HIS A 44 -9.53 -7.32 -4.00
CA HIS A 44 -9.58 -7.32 -2.55
C HIS A 44 -10.35 -6.13 -2.00
N GLY A 45 -10.93 -5.32 -2.88
CA GLY A 45 -11.71 -4.16 -2.45
C GLY A 45 -10.87 -3.10 -1.77
N ILE A 46 -9.61 -2.98 -2.16
CA ILE A 46 -8.69 -2.04 -1.54
C ILE A 46 -8.71 -0.73 -2.29
N PHE A 47 -8.97 0.37 -1.58
CA PHE A 47 -8.84 1.70 -2.15
C PHE A 47 -7.42 2.16 -2.01
N TYR A 48 -6.85 2.69 -3.07
CA TYR A 48 -5.45 3.07 -3.08
C TYR A 48 -5.27 4.41 -3.76
N GLU A 49 -4.16 5.06 -3.45
CA GLU A 49 -3.69 6.23 -4.16
C GLU A 49 -2.58 5.79 -5.09
N LYS A 50 -2.53 6.38 -6.27
CA LYS A 50 -1.55 6.02 -7.28
C LYS A 50 -0.78 7.27 -7.67
N ASN A 51 0.54 7.18 -7.57
CA ASN A 51 1.44 8.25 -7.98
C ASN A 51 2.44 7.69 -8.97
N GLU A 52 2.78 8.49 -9.97
CA GLU A 52 3.70 8.08 -11.02
C GLU A 52 4.80 9.11 -11.14
N VAL A 53 6.02 8.63 -11.30
CA VAL A 53 7.15 9.53 -11.47
C VAL A 53 8.18 8.86 -12.37
N TRP A 54 8.82 9.67 -13.21
CA TRP A 54 9.95 9.24 -14.01
C TRP A 54 11.21 9.63 -13.26
N ILE A 55 12.06 8.64 -12.99
CA ILE A 55 13.32 8.88 -12.27
C ILE A 55 14.41 8.98 -13.32
N GLU A 56 14.72 10.21 -13.69
CA GLU A 56 15.62 10.46 -14.81
C GLU A 56 17.03 9.97 -14.52
N SER A 57 17.49 10.13 -13.28
CA SER A 57 18.84 9.74 -12.92
C SER A 57 19.09 8.25 -13.08
N GLU A 58 18.04 7.43 -13.05
CA GLU A 58 18.16 5.99 -13.14
C GLU A 58 17.46 5.42 -14.36
N ASN A 59 16.84 6.29 -15.15
CA ASN A 59 16.07 5.86 -16.32
C ASN A 59 15.03 4.81 -15.96
N LEU A 60 14.33 5.06 -14.86
CA LEU A 60 13.29 4.16 -14.38
C LEU A 60 11.99 4.92 -14.21
N TYR A 61 10.90 4.21 -14.46
CA TYR A 61 9.57 4.73 -14.24
C TYR A 61 9.03 4.07 -12.98
N GLU A 62 8.57 4.89 -12.04
CA GLU A 62 8.06 4.38 -10.77
C GLU A 62 6.58 4.65 -10.66
N VAL A 63 5.81 3.61 -10.30
CA VAL A 63 4.42 3.77 -9.95
C VAL A 63 4.29 3.35 -8.49
N LEU A 64 3.79 4.25 -7.67
CA LEU A 64 3.65 4.02 -6.24
C LEU A 64 2.18 3.90 -5.91
N TYR A 65 1.82 2.78 -5.31
CA TYR A 65 0.47 2.55 -4.80
C TYR A 65 0.52 2.62 -3.29
N THR A 66 -0.33 3.48 -2.73
CA THR A 66 -0.39 3.66 -1.28
C THR A 66 -1.80 3.37 -0.81
N PHE A 67 -1.91 2.53 0.19
CA PHE A 67 -3.21 2.21 0.74
C PHE A 67 -3.05 1.82 2.21
N GLU A 68 -4.17 1.77 2.90
CA GLU A 68 -4.19 1.41 4.31
C GLU A 68 -4.91 0.10 4.48
N MET A 69 -4.38 -0.74 5.35
CA MET A 69 -5.02 -1.99 5.70
C MET A 69 -5.25 -2.00 7.20
N GLU A 70 -6.47 -2.37 7.56
CA GLU A 70 -6.83 -2.49 8.96
C GLU A 70 -6.38 -3.83 9.48
N VAL A 71 -5.68 -3.80 10.61
CA VAL A 71 -5.18 -5.01 11.26
C VAL A 71 -5.72 -5.00 12.67
N ASN A 72 -6.35 -6.11 13.03
CA ASN A 72 -7.00 -6.21 14.32
C ASN A 72 -6.15 -6.98 15.33
#